data_717c881022ebc9ec072ee4a700ef894d
#
_entry.id   717c881022ebc9ec072ee4a700ef894d
#
_cell.length_a   1.000
_cell.length_b   1.000
_cell.length_c   1.000
_cell.angle_alpha   90.00
_cell.angle_beta   90.00
_cell.angle_gamma   90.00
#
_symmetry.space_group_name_H-M   'P 1'
#
loop_
_entity.id
_entity.type
_entity.pdbx_description
1 polymer ?
#
loop_
_entity_poly.entity_id
_entity_poly.type
_entity_poly.pdbx_seq_one_letter_code
_entity_poly.pdbx_strand_id
1 'polypeptide(L)'
;VGLKATLLDGSYHPVDSNDMAFQTAARLAYQDGIPKAKPTILEPIGLLKVTIPDANLGDIMSDISSKRRGTVLGMTAEDGMQTVIAEVPLAELSNFTTFIRQITQGRGWFTTEFARYEILPEMLVPAVVEQAKKLGKQLGQLEASGFSGAAFMDKDEIKIFAQQ
;
A
#
# COMPACT_ATOMS: atom_id res chain seq x y z
N VAL A 1 -7.59 2.97 -7.28
CA VAL A 1 -7.02 3.42 -8.57
C VAL A 1 -7.61 2.59 -9.71
N GLY A 2 -7.64 3.14 -10.94
CA GLY A 2 -8.13 2.41 -12.11
C GLY A 2 -9.65 2.18 -12.17
N LEU A 3 -10.45 2.93 -11.42
CA LEU A 3 -11.91 2.89 -11.46
C LEU A 3 -12.45 4.06 -12.30
N LYS A 4 -13.40 3.75 -13.18
CA LYS A 4 -14.22 4.75 -13.87
C LYS A 4 -15.68 4.51 -13.56
N ALA A 5 -16.33 5.47 -12.89
CA ALA A 5 -17.77 5.47 -12.69
C ALA A 5 -18.42 6.41 -13.71
N THR A 6 -19.48 5.95 -14.37
CA THR A 6 -20.25 6.74 -15.32
C THR A 6 -21.71 6.72 -14.89
N LEU A 7 -22.26 7.90 -14.57
CA LEU A 7 -23.70 8.03 -14.32
C LEU A 7 -24.44 7.96 -15.65
N LEU A 8 -25.29 6.96 -15.82
CA LEU A 8 -26.05 6.74 -17.05
C LEU A 8 -27.48 7.29 -16.95
N ASP A 9 -28.10 7.11 -15.78
CA ASP A 9 -29.50 7.49 -15.55
C ASP A 9 -29.76 7.69 -14.06
N GLY A 10 -30.85 8.32 -13.73
CA GLY A 10 -31.34 8.53 -12.37
C GLY A 10 -32.80 8.96 -12.39
N SER A 11 -33.52 8.67 -11.31
CA SER A 11 -34.89 9.14 -11.12
C SER A 11 -34.97 10.14 -9.96
N TYR A 12 -35.91 11.04 -10.08
CA TYR A 12 -36.19 12.09 -9.09
C TYR A 12 -37.65 12.05 -8.65
N HIS A 13 -37.84 12.10 -7.34
CA HIS A 13 -39.17 12.25 -6.77
C HIS A 13 -39.26 13.55 -5.92
N PRO A 14 -40.26 14.42 -6.12
CA PRO A 14 -40.27 15.76 -5.49
C PRO A 14 -40.24 15.77 -3.95
N VAL A 15 -40.69 14.69 -3.31
CA VAL A 15 -40.77 14.60 -1.84
C VAL A 15 -39.61 13.82 -1.26
N ASP A 16 -39.17 12.72 -1.94
CA ASP A 16 -38.25 11.74 -1.36
C ASP A 16 -36.80 11.89 -1.86
N SER A 17 -36.59 12.71 -2.89
CA SER A 17 -35.25 12.94 -3.44
C SER A 17 -34.59 14.14 -2.76
N ASN A 18 -33.49 13.89 -2.10
CA ASN A 18 -32.60 14.86 -1.47
C ASN A 18 -31.15 14.37 -1.53
N ASP A 19 -30.20 15.19 -1.11
CA ASP A 19 -28.79 14.88 -1.16
C ASP A 19 -28.45 13.56 -0.45
N MET A 20 -29.05 13.29 0.71
CA MET A 20 -28.84 12.06 1.47
C MET A 20 -29.36 10.83 0.71
N ALA A 21 -30.51 10.95 0.03
CA ALA A 21 -31.07 9.87 -0.77
C ALA A 21 -30.18 9.55 -1.96
N PHE A 22 -29.65 10.56 -2.66
CA PHE A 22 -28.72 10.36 -3.78
C PHE A 22 -27.39 9.78 -3.33
N GLN A 23 -26.82 10.22 -2.22
CA GLN A 23 -25.60 9.63 -1.65
C GLN A 23 -25.83 8.15 -1.27
N THR A 24 -26.97 7.84 -0.68
CA THR A 24 -27.33 6.46 -0.32
C THR A 24 -27.48 5.59 -1.55
N ALA A 25 -28.19 6.07 -2.59
CA ALA A 25 -28.37 5.37 -3.85
C ALA A 25 -27.02 5.09 -4.55
N ALA A 26 -26.15 6.11 -4.60
CA ALA A 26 -24.81 5.97 -5.16
C ALA A 26 -23.96 4.94 -4.40
N ARG A 27 -24.02 4.96 -3.06
CA ARG A 27 -23.32 3.98 -2.22
C ARG A 27 -23.81 2.55 -2.45
N LEU A 28 -25.13 2.36 -2.55
CA LEU A 28 -25.72 1.03 -2.84
C LEU A 28 -25.33 0.54 -4.22
N ALA A 29 -25.38 1.42 -5.23
CA ALA A 29 -24.97 1.09 -6.60
C ALA A 29 -23.48 0.69 -6.66
N TYR A 30 -22.63 1.39 -5.93
CA TYR A 30 -21.20 1.08 -5.81
C TYR A 30 -20.98 -0.27 -5.14
N GLN A 31 -21.64 -0.53 -4.02
CA GLN A 31 -21.54 -1.81 -3.29
C GLN A 31 -22.01 -3.01 -4.11
N ASP A 32 -23.04 -2.84 -4.95
CA ASP A 32 -23.51 -3.88 -5.86
C ASP A 32 -22.63 -4.04 -7.10
N GLY A 33 -22.09 -2.93 -7.62
CA GLY A 33 -21.34 -2.92 -8.87
C GLY A 33 -19.89 -3.42 -8.75
N ILE A 34 -19.18 -3.07 -7.67
CA ILE A 34 -17.76 -3.41 -7.50
C ILE A 34 -17.49 -4.92 -7.55
N PRO A 35 -18.22 -5.79 -6.83
CA PRO A 35 -18.00 -7.24 -6.92
C PRO A 35 -18.18 -7.80 -8.34
N LYS A 36 -19.14 -7.22 -9.11
CA LYS A 36 -19.42 -7.63 -10.49
C LYS A 36 -18.32 -7.17 -11.47
N ALA A 37 -17.59 -6.12 -11.14
CA ALA A 37 -16.49 -5.59 -11.95
C ALA A 37 -15.19 -6.41 -11.85
N LYS A 38 -15.18 -7.52 -11.07
CA LYS A 38 -13.99 -8.36 -10.82
C LYS A 38 -12.81 -7.53 -10.30
N PRO A 39 -12.93 -6.93 -9.11
CA PRO A 39 -11.88 -6.11 -8.52
C PRO A 39 -10.61 -6.93 -8.31
N THR A 40 -9.45 -6.29 -8.49
CA THR A 40 -8.15 -6.85 -8.14
C THR A 40 -7.46 -5.94 -7.13
N ILE A 41 -6.58 -6.50 -6.32
CA ILE A 41 -5.80 -5.74 -5.35
C ILE A 41 -4.49 -5.31 -6.01
N LEU A 42 -4.15 -4.03 -5.88
CA LEU A 42 -2.89 -3.47 -6.31
C LEU A 42 -2.01 -3.20 -5.10
N GLU A 43 -0.71 -3.41 -5.26
CA GLU A 43 0.30 -3.04 -4.27
C GLU A 43 1.20 -1.93 -4.82
N PRO A 44 1.59 -0.94 -3.98
CA PRO A 44 2.51 0.09 -4.40
C PRO A 44 3.94 -0.45 -4.46
N ILE A 45 4.61 -0.24 -5.58
CA ILE A 45 6.02 -0.56 -5.79
C ILE A 45 6.85 0.71 -5.61
N GLY A 46 7.87 0.63 -4.78
CA GLY A 46 8.83 1.71 -4.56
C GLY A 46 10.15 1.46 -5.26
N LEU A 47 10.75 2.51 -5.78
CA LEU A 47 12.15 2.53 -6.20
C LEU A 47 13.00 2.75 -4.96
N LEU A 48 13.70 1.70 -4.53
CA LEU A 48 14.62 1.69 -3.41
C LEU A 48 16.04 1.98 -3.90
N LYS A 49 16.68 2.98 -3.31
CA LYS A 49 18.11 3.24 -3.45
C LYS A 49 18.76 3.06 -2.08
N VAL A 50 19.61 2.06 -1.94
CA VAL A 50 20.29 1.74 -0.70
C VAL A 50 21.80 1.83 -0.87
N THR A 51 22.45 2.66 -0.02
CA THR A 51 23.90 2.84 -0.03
C THR A 51 24.48 2.20 1.23
N ILE A 52 25.42 1.29 1.04
CA ILE A 52 25.99 0.42 2.07
C ILE A 52 27.50 0.22 1.84
N PRO A 53 28.28 -0.17 2.87
CA PRO A 53 29.65 -0.61 2.67
C PRO A 53 29.73 -1.85 1.78
N ASP A 54 30.79 -1.97 0.98
CA ASP A 54 31.04 -3.11 0.07
C ASP A 54 30.87 -4.48 0.75
N ALA A 55 31.32 -4.61 1.98
CA ALA A 55 31.24 -5.85 2.75
C ALA A 55 29.82 -6.37 2.98
N ASN A 56 28.80 -5.50 2.91
CA ASN A 56 27.41 -5.83 3.17
C ASN A 56 26.58 -6.06 1.88
N LEU A 57 27.20 -5.97 0.71
CA LEU A 57 26.51 -6.07 -0.57
C LEU A 57 25.74 -7.38 -0.72
N GLY A 58 26.39 -8.52 -0.40
CA GLY A 58 25.78 -9.85 -0.53
C GLY A 58 24.53 -10.02 0.34
N ASP A 59 24.58 -9.51 1.58
CA ASP A 59 23.47 -9.60 2.53
C ASP A 59 22.26 -8.78 2.03
N ILE A 60 22.51 -7.58 1.51
CA ILE A 60 21.48 -6.70 0.95
C ILE A 60 20.86 -7.29 -0.31
N MET A 61 21.66 -7.77 -1.23
CA MET A 61 21.18 -8.41 -2.46
C MET A 61 20.29 -9.62 -2.17
N SER A 62 20.72 -10.45 -1.23
CA SER A 62 19.95 -11.62 -0.77
C SER A 62 18.65 -11.21 -0.08
N ASP A 63 18.67 -10.21 0.81
CA ASP A 63 17.49 -9.74 1.53
C ASP A 63 16.45 -9.14 0.57
N ILE A 64 16.87 -8.27 -0.35
CA ILE A 64 15.98 -7.65 -1.35
C ILE A 64 15.31 -8.72 -2.21
N SER A 65 16.09 -9.65 -2.78
CA SER A 65 15.57 -10.61 -3.75
C SER A 65 14.76 -11.74 -3.10
N SER A 66 15.23 -12.29 -1.95
CA SER A 66 14.64 -13.49 -1.36
C SER A 66 13.54 -13.19 -0.35
N LYS A 67 13.67 -12.10 0.43
CA LYS A 67 12.74 -11.81 1.54
C LYS A 67 11.76 -10.70 1.21
N ARG A 68 12.12 -9.75 0.33
CA ARG A 68 11.31 -8.55 0.07
C ARG A 68 10.71 -8.53 -1.33
N ARG A 69 10.77 -9.62 -2.05
CA ARG A 69 10.21 -9.73 -3.41
C ARG A 69 10.71 -8.62 -4.36
N GLY A 70 11.90 -8.09 -4.07
CA GLY A 70 12.47 -6.99 -4.83
C GLY A 70 13.22 -7.46 -6.07
N THR A 71 13.25 -6.60 -7.08
CA THR A 71 14.03 -6.79 -8.30
C THR A 71 15.14 -5.76 -8.36
N VAL A 72 16.39 -6.20 -8.37
CA VAL A 72 17.54 -5.30 -8.50
C VAL A 72 17.65 -4.83 -9.93
N LEU A 73 17.68 -3.51 -10.13
CA LEU A 73 17.80 -2.87 -11.45
C LEU A 73 19.24 -2.54 -11.81
N GLY A 74 20.07 -2.23 -10.80
CA GLY A 74 21.45 -1.85 -11.01
C GLY A 74 22.19 -1.58 -9.71
N MET A 75 23.49 -1.35 -9.83
CA MET A 75 24.35 -0.96 -8.73
C MET A 75 25.46 -0.06 -9.21
N THR A 76 25.94 0.80 -8.32
CA THR A 76 27.12 1.67 -8.54
C THR A 76 28.02 1.57 -7.33
N ALA A 77 29.35 1.61 -7.57
CA ALA A 77 30.35 1.57 -6.53
C ALA A 77 31.10 2.90 -6.49
N GLU A 78 31.28 3.47 -5.32
CA GLU A 78 32.04 4.69 -5.12
C GLU A 78 32.65 4.70 -3.70
N ASP A 79 33.95 4.93 -3.60
CA ASP A 79 34.70 5.14 -2.35
C ASP A 79 34.45 4.05 -1.26
N GLY A 80 34.39 2.75 -1.66
CA GLY A 80 34.14 1.64 -0.73
C GLY A 80 32.69 1.50 -0.27
N MET A 81 31.78 2.22 -0.92
CA MET A 81 30.34 2.10 -0.74
C MET A 81 29.68 1.58 -2.02
N GLN A 82 28.64 0.81 -1.85
CA GLN A 82 27.79 0.31 -2.94
C GLN A 82 26.40 0.94 -2.83
N THR A 83 25.92 1.49 -3.94
CA THR A 83 24.52 1.92 -4.06
C THR A 83 23.77 0.93 -4.93
N VAL A 84 22.86 0.20 -4.33
CA VAL A 84 21.96 -0.74 -5.00
C VAL A 84 20.65 -0.04 -5.31
N ILE A 85 20.19 -0.16 -6.55
CA ILE A 85 18.90 0.36 -7.02
C ILE A 85 18.00 -0.84 -7.28
N ALA A 86 16.85 -0.87 -6.63
CA ALA A 86 15.90 -1.99 -6.74
C ALA A 86 14.45 -1.49 -6.72
N GLU A 87 13.56 -2.24 -7.32
CA GLU A 87 12.12 -2.08 -7.15
C GLU A 87 11.63 -3.09 -6.10
N VAL A 88 10.91 -2.58 -5.11
CA VAL A 88 10.45 -3.39 -3.98
C VAL A 88 9.03 -2.96 -3.60
N PRO A 89 8.11 -3.90 -3.30
CA PRO A 89 6.81 -3.55 -2.73
C PRO A 89 6.99 -2.79 -1.41
N LEU A 90 6.34 -1.62 -1.28
CA LEU A 90 6.52 -0.77 -0.10
C LEU A 90 6.11 -1.47 1.20
N ALA A 91 5.16 -2.40 1.14
CA ALA A 91 4.74 -3.21 2.29
C ALA A 91 5.90 -4.04 2.89
N GLU A 92 6.87 -4.45 2.07
CA GLU A 92 8.02 -5.26 2.52
C GLU A 92 9.14 -4.42 3.17
N LEU A 93 9.01 -3.09 3.15
CA LEU A 93 10.02 -2.19 3.70
C LEU A 93 9.75 -1.77 5.16
N SER A 94 8.70 -2.26 5.80
CA SER A 94 8.29 -1.85 7.15
C SER A 94 9.39 -1.94 8.22
N ASN A 95 10.27 -2.94 8.15
CA ASN A 95 11.38 -3.13 9.07
C ASN A 95 12.77 -2.89 8.44
N PHE A 96 12.82 -2.35 7.23
CA PHE A 96 14.06 -2.20 6.47
C PHE A 96 15.05 -1.25 7.14
N THR A 97 14.56 -0.17 7.76
CA THR A 97 15.39 0.76 8.53
C THR A 97 16.19 0.06 9.64
N THR A 98 15.52 -0.80 10.40
CA THR A 98 16.15 -1.55 11.49
C THR A 98 17.17 -2.53 10.94
N PHE A 99 16.82 -3.26 9.89
CA PHE A 99 17.69 -4.20 9.22
C PHE A 99 18.97 -3.54 8.69
N ILE A 100 18.87 -2.45 7.94
CA ILE A 100 20.03 -1.71 7.40
C ILE A 100 20.95 -1.24 8.53
N ARG A 101 20.41 -0.63 9.58
CA ARG A 101 21.20 -0.16 10.72
C ARG A 101 21.96 -1.29 11.40
N GLN A 102 21.32 -2.45 11.55
CA GLN A 102 21.89 -3.61 12.20
C GLN A 102 23.07 -4.19 11.40
N ILE A 103 22.89 -4.47 10.10
CA ILE A 103 23.92 -5.12 9.29
C ILE A 103 25.09 -4.20 8.96
N THR A 104 24.84 -2.89 8.80
CA THR A 104 25.86 -1.91 8.43
C THR A 104 26.47 -1.20 9.64
N GLN A 105 26.05 -1.53 10.86
CA GLN A 105 26.45 -0.82 12.09
C GLN A 105 26.18 0.70 12.02
N GLY A 106 25.06 1.06 11.39
CA GLY A 106 24.63 2.44 11.22
C GLY A 106 25.27 3.21 10.06
N ARG A 107 26.13 2.57 9.27
CA ARG A 107 26.82 3.23 8.14
C ARG A 107 26.04 3.26 6.83
N GLY A 108 24.98 2.46 6.73
CA GLY A 108 24.11 2.41 5.55
C GLY A 108 22.91 3.33 5.67
N TRP A 109 22.43 3.80 4.53
CA TRP A 109 21.18 4.57 4.43
C TRP A 109 20.42 4.19 3.16
N PHE A 110 19.16 4.54 3.09
CA PHE A 110 18.35 4.32 1.91
C PHE A 110 17.32 5.43 1.70
N THR A 111 16.87 5.55 0.48
CA THR A 111 15.71 6.36 0.08
C THR A 111 14.73 5.51 -0.70
N THR A 112 13.45 5.86 -0.61
CA THR A 112 12.39 5.22 -1.37
C THR A 112 11.55 6.27 -2.07
N GLU A 113 11.22 6.01 -3.34
CA GLU A 113 10.32 6.83 -4.14
C GLU A 113 9.22 5.94 -4.69
N PHE A 114 7.99 6.43 -4.73
CA PHE A 114 6.90 5.69 -5.37
C PHE A 114 7.19 5.54 -6.87
N ALA A 115 7.11 4.32 -7.38
CA ALA A 115 7.31 4.04 -8.80
C ALA A 115 5.97 3.83 -9.53
N ARG A 116 5.20 2.83 -9.11
CA ARG A 116 3.91 2.46 -9.74
C ARG A 116 3.10 1.54 -8.84
N TYR A 117 1.88 1.24 -9.28
CA TYR A 117 1.09 0.14 -8.74
C TYR A 117 1.25 -1.10 -9.60
N GLU A 118 1.30 -2.27 -8.96
CA GLU A 118 1.27 -3.59 -9.60
C GLU A 118 0.20 -4.48 -8.98
N ILE A 119 -0.23 -5.48 -9.73
CA ILE A 119 -1.21 -6.46 -9.23
C ILE A 119 -0.55 -7.29 -8.12
N LEU A 120 -1.21 -7.35 -6.96
CA LEU A 120 -0.78 -8.20 -5.86
C LEU A 120 -0.84 -9.69 -6.26
N PRO A 121 0.22 -10.49 -6.02
CA PRO A 121 0.18 -11.92 -6.26
C PRO A 121 -0.99 -12.59 -5.54
N GLU A 122 -1.74 -13.45 -6.23
CA GLU A 122 -2.96 -14.09 -5.71
C GLU A 122 -2.77 -14.80 -4.38
N MET A 123 -1.58 -15.42 -4.18
CA MET A 123 -1.25 -16.12 -2.93
C MET A 123 -1.20 -15.19 -1.70
N LEU A 124 -0.98 -13.89 -1.89
CA LEU A 124 -0.90 -12.89 -0.81
C LEU A 124 -2.26 -12.21 -0.53
N VAL A 125 -3.19 -12.29 -1.47
CA VAL A 125 -4.52 -11.64 -1.35
C VAL A 125 -5.24 -12.02 -0.05
N PRO A 126 -5.35 -13.30 0.36
CA PRO A 126 -6.04 -13.67 1.59
C PRO A 126 -5.42 -13.04 2.84
N ALA A 127 -4.09 -12.99 2.90
CA ALA A 127 -3.36 -12.42 4.05
C ALA A 127 -3.59 -10.90 4.15
N VAL A 128 -3.52 -10.19 3.03
CA VAL A 128 -3.74 -8.74 2.98
C VAL A 128 -5.19 -8.39 3.33
N VAL A 129 -6.17 -9.13 2.82
CA VAL A 129 -7.59 -8.94 3.14
C VAL A 129 -7.86 -9.19 4.62
N GLU A 130 -7.27 -10.22 5.21
CA GLU A 130 -7.41 -10.51 6.64
C GLU A 130 -6.80 -9.41 7.50
N GLN A 131 -5.61 -8.93 7.13
CA GLN A 131 -4.94 -7.82 7.83
C GLN A 131 -5.76 -6.54 7.76
N ALA A 132 -6.31 -6.20 6.60
CA ALA A 132 -7.19 -5.03 6.43
C ALA A 132 -8.47 -5.13 7.28
N LYS A 133 -9.07 -6.32 7.37
CA LYS A 133 -10.24 -6.56 8.22
C LYS A 133 -9.91 -6.42 9.71
N LYS A 134 -8.74 -6.89 10.15
CA LYS A 134 -8.28 -6.72 11.54
C LYS A 134 -8.06 -5.26 11.87
N LEU A 135 -7.41 -4.51 10.99
CA LEU A 135 -7.17 -3.08 11.14
C LEU A 135 -8.49 -2.29 11.18
N GLY A 136 -9.43 -2.57 10.28
CA GLY A 136 -10.75 -1.95 10.26
C GLY A 136 -11.55 -2.19 11.55
N LYS A 137 -11.47 -3.39 12.14
CA LYS A 137 -12.09 -3.68 13.44
C LYS A 137 -11.45 -2.89 14.59
N GLN A 138 -10.14 -2.77 14.60
CA GLN A 138 -9.41 -1.98 15.62
C GLN A 138 -9.77 -0.51 15.55
N LEU A 139 -9.86 0.06 14.34
CA LEU A 139 -10.27 1.45 14.13
C LEU A 139 -11.72 1.68 14.56
N GLY A 140 -12.64 0.78 14.23
CA GLY A 140 -14.03 0.88 14.68
C GLY A 140 -14.17 0.81 16.21
N GLN A 141 -13.33 0.04 16.90
CA GLN A 141 -13.29 0.01 18.38
C GLN A 141 -12.73 1.31 18.97
N LEU A 142 -11.73 1.92 18.35
CA LEU A 142 -11.17 3.20 18.77
C LEU A 142 -12.18 4.34 18.59
N GLU A 143 -12.91 4.37 17.49
CA GLU A 143 -13.99 5.34 17.26
C GLU A 143 -15.12 5.18 18.26
N ALA A 144 -15.52 3.94 18.59
CA ALA A 144 -16.54 3.65 19.57
C ALA A 144 -16.13 4.03 21.02
N SER A 145 -14.83 4.05 21.32
CA SER A 145 -14.30 4.48 22.61
C SER A 145 -14.17 6.00 22.78
N GLY A 146 -14.61 6.79 21.79
CA GLY A 146 -14.54 8.25 21.82
C GLY A 146 -13.15 8.83 21.53
N PHE A 147 -12.20 8.00 21.10
CA PHE A 147 -10.91 8.44 20.65
C PHE A 147 -11.07 8.99 19.22
N SER A 148 -11.17 10.31 19.09
CA SER A 148 -11.14 10.99 17.80
C SER A 148 -9.76 10.77 17.18
N GLY A 149 -9.63 9.73 16.37
CA GLY A 149 -8.39 9.32 15.70
C GLY A 149 -7.95 10.23 14.56
N ALA A 150 -8.09 11.55 14.72
CA ALA A 150 -7.62 12.54 13.75
C ALA A 150 -6.08 12.60 13.61
N ALA A 151 -5.34 11.74 14.32
CA ALA A 151 -3.89 11.80 14.37
C ALA A 151 -3.14 10.60 13.72
N PHE A 152 -3.82 9.55 13.25
CA PHE A 152 -3.11 8.30 12.93
C PHE A 152 -3.49 7.61 11.63
N MET A 153 -3.65 8.14 10.57
CA MET A 153 -3.81 7.65 9.20
C MET A 153 -4.92 8.42 8.50
N ASP A 154 -4.59 8.92 7.36
CA ASP A 154 -5.56 9.52 6.46
C ASP A 154 -6.68 8.51 6.19
N LYS A 155 -7.92 8.89 6.49
CA LYS A 155 -9.11 8.05 6.23
C LYS A 155 -9.20 7.62 4.76
N ASP A 156 -8.51 8.34 3.89
CA ASP A 156 -8.45 8.04 2.47
C ASP A 156 -7.48 6.90 2.14
N GLU A 157 -6.40 6.71 2.90
CA GLU A 157 -5.53 5.53 2.73
C GLU A 157 -6.22 4.24 3.15
N ILE A 158 -7.04 4.25 4.20
CA ILE A 158 -7.81 3.08 4.63
C ILE A 158 -8.94 2.76 3.66
N LYS A 159 -9.58 3.76 3.10
CA LYS A 159 -10.59 3.58 2.04
C LYS A 159 -9.98 2.97 0.78
N ILE A 160 -8.73 3.29 0.46
CA ILE A 160 -8.00 2.71 -0.68
C ILE A 160 -7.81 1.20 -0.50
N PHE A 161 -7.49 0.72 0.70
CA PHE A 161 -7.32 -0.72 0.97
C PHE A 161 -8.64 -1.50 1.08
N ALA A 162 -9.73 -0.87 1.44
CA ALA A 162 -11.05 -1.51 1.57
C ALA A 162 -11.90 -1.42 0.30
N GLN A 163 -11.51 -0.61 -0.68
CA GLN A 163 -12.27 -0.32 -1.91
C GLN A 163 -11.55 -0.77 -3.19
N GLN A 164 -10.38 -1.40 -3.07
CA GLN A 164 -9.64 -1.95 -4.22
C GLN A 164 -9.77 -3.44 -4.34
#